data_710d06195934a27a52516ff30b5c11e2
#
_entry.id   710d06195934a27a52516ff30b5c11e2
#
_cell.length_a   1.000
_cell.length_b   1.000
_cell.length_c   1.000
_cell.angle_alpha   90.00
_cell.angle_beta   90.00
_cell.angle_gamma   90.00
#
_symmetry.space_group_name_H-M   'P 1'
#
loop_
_entity.id
_entity.type
_entity.pdbx_description
1 polymer ?
#
loop_
_entity_poly.entity_id
_entity_poly.type
_entity_poly.pdbx_seq_one_letter_code
_entity_poly.pdbx_strand_id
1 'polypeptide(L)'
;MAKQVIIIGNGPSCLEYQFGKSIDSDRFGDVIRINRGYKEHGGKRNIKAEKEVGSKTTTWFCSDLMIDTALNITHPELSKIIVYTPAFKNRYPNGSQLRNITFLPNDYEDAINQIVTFKPQWPSTGIVALAYAIETYDEVLIHGFDAYDFKYDTLHFFEDRPNKYKFSKTIDHSCTSEKEFLSLVQENYNVKQLKDVI
;
A
#
# COMPACT_ATOMS: atom_id res chain seq x y z
N MET A 1 15.26 -20.00 0.06
CA MET A 1 14.00 -19.78 -0.68
C MET A 1 13.90 -18.32 -0.98
N ALA A 2 13.44 -17.94 -2.18
CA ALA A 2 13.20 -16.56 -2.54
C ALA A 2 12.18 -15.94 -1.59
N LYS A 3 12.41 -14.72 -1.16
CA LYS A 3 11.54 -13.99 -0.22
C LYS A 3 10.43 -13.31 -1.02
N GLN A 4 9.22 -13.86 -0.93
CA GLN A 4 8.05 -13.36 -1.65
C GLN A 4 7.13 -12.55 -0.75
N VAL A 5 6.47 -11.52 -1.30
CA VAL A 5 5.47 -10.71 -0.63
C VAL A 5 4.25 -10.45 -1.52
N ILE A 6 3.08 -10.32 -0.90
CA ILE A 6 1.89 -9.73 -1.55
C ILE A 6 1.64 -8.35 -0.96
N ILE A 7 1.40 -7.37 -1.83
CA ILE A 7 0.91 -6.05 -1.42
C ILE A 7 -0.54 -5.92 -1.86
N ILE A 8 -1.41 -5.71 -0.88
CA ILE A 8 -2.83 -5.42 -1.12
C ILE A 8 -3.00 -3.90 -1.15
N GLY A 9 -3.16 -3.36 -2.35
CA GLY A 9 -3.55 -1.98 -2.58
C GLY A 9 -5.00 -1.72 -2.16
N ASN A 10 -5.41 -0.48 -2.27
CA ASN A 10 -6.77 -0.07 -1.87
C ASN A 10 -7.72 0.11 -3.06
N GLY A 11 -7.26 -0.11 -4.27
CA GLY A 11 -8.03 0.10 -5.49
C GLY A 11 -9.23 -0.84 -5.61
N PRO A 12 -10.33 -0.38 -6.23
CA PRO A 12 -11.55 -1.16 -6.41
C PRO A 12 -11.38 -2.44 -7.23
N SER A 13 -10.34 -2.56 -8.06
CA SER A 13 -10.04 -3.82 -8.79
C SER A 13 -9.81 -5.02 -7.88
N CYS A 14 -9.54 -4.78 -6.58
CA CYS A 14 -9.53 -5.84 -5.58
C CYS A 14 -10.81 -6.67 -5.57
N LEU A 15 -11.95 -6.08 -5.93
CA LEU A 15 -13.26 -6.73 -5.89
C LEU A 15 -13.56 -7.60 -7.13
N GLU A 16 -12.70 -7.54 -8.16
CA GLU A 16 -12.91 -8.29 -9.41
C GLU A 16 -12.61 -9.79 -9.27
N TYR A 17 -11.86 -10.18 -8.22
CA TYR A 17 -11.40 -11.55 -8.01
C TYR A 17 -11.57 -11.99 -6.55
N GLN A 18 -11.86 -13.27 -6.31
CA GLN A 18 -12.00 -13.83 -4.96
C GLN A 18 -10.72 -14.53 -4.50
N PHE A 19 -9.66 -13.77 -4.28
CA PHE A 19 -8.35 -14.28 -3.89
C PHE A 19 -8.15 -14.45 -2.37
N GLY A 20 -9.14 -14.09 -1.55
CA GLY A 20 -8.99 -14.03 -0.11
C GLY A 20 -8.43 -15.33 0.50
N LYS A 21 -8.98 -16.49 0.13
CA LYS A 21 -8.48 -17.78 0.62
C LYS A 21 -7.02 -18.07 0.22
N SER A 22 -6.64 -17.68 -1.00
CA SER A 22 -5.26 -17.85 -1.47
C SER A 22 -4.30 -16.93 -0.73
N ILE A 23 -4.70 -15.67 -0.49
CA ILE A 23 -3.91 -14.70 0.27
C ILE A 23 -3.72 -15.14 1.72
N ASP A 24 -4.76 -15.70 2.34
CA ASP A 24 -4.74 -16.16 3.73
C ASP A 24 -4.01 -17.50 3.93
N SER A 25 -3.68 -18.18 2.84
CA SER A 25 -2.95 -19.44 2.90
C SER A 25 -1.49 -19.26 3.34
N ASP A 26 -0.84 -20.36 3.72
CA ASP A 26 0.59 -20.36 4.08
C ASP A 26 1.53 -20.25 2.86
N ARG A 27 0.98 -20.25 1.64
CA ARG A 27 1.75 -20.07 0.41
C ARG A 27 2.55 -18.77 0.40
N PHE A 28 1.98 -17.71 0.99
CA PHE A 28 2.60 -16.40 1.04
C PHE A 28 3.09 -16.09 2.44
N GLY A 29 4.41 -15.84 2.57
CA GLY A 29 5.05 -15.50 3.85
C GLY A 29 4.56 -14.17 4.38
N ASP A 30 4.74 -13.12 3.57
CA ASP A 30 4.39 -11.75 3.95
C ASP A 30 3.22 -11.19 3.15
N VAL A 31 2.32 -10.49 3.85
CA VAL A 31 1.20 -9.74 3.29
C VAL A 31 1.23 -8.31 3.82
N ILE A 32 1.43 -7.35 2.93
CA ILE A 32 1.44 -5.92 3.24
C ILE A 32 0.07 -5.32 2.92
N ARG A 33 -0.51 -4.59 3.87
CA ARG A 33 -1.71 -3.78 3.65
C ARG A 33 -1.42 -2.31 3.90
N ILE A 34 -2.14 -1.44 3.18
CA ILE A 34 -1.86 -0.01 3.11
C ILE A 34 -2.95 0.76 3.84
N ASN A 35 -2.56 1.67 4.73
CA ASN A 35 -3.45 2.62 5.39
C ASN A 35 -4.75 1.97 5.89
N ARG A 36 -5.89 2.51 5.48
CA ARG A 36 -7.24 2.07 5.85
C ARG A 36 -7.65 0.72 5.25
N GLY A 37 -6.91 0.20 4.29
CA GLY A 37 -7.09 -1.16 3.80
C GLY A 37 -6.86 -2.23 4.85
N TYR A 38 -6.15 -1.89 5.95
CA TYR A 38 -6.00 -2.75 7.12
C TYR A 38 -6.87 -2.31 8.30
N LYS A 39 -6.74 -1.07 8.74
CA LYS A 39 -7.50 -0.52 9.87
C LYS A 39 -8.07 0.86 9.55
N GLU A 40 -9.29 1.10 10.00
CA GLU A 40 -9.94 2.40 9.94
C GLU A 40 -9.40 3.33 11.06
N HIS A 41 -9.68 4.62 10.94
CA HIS A 41 -9.45 5.55 12.04
C HIS A 41 -10.17 5.07 13.31
N GLY A 42 -9.45 5.04 14.43
CA GLY A 42 -9.97 4.47 15.69
C GLY A 42 -9.65 2.98 15.87
N GLY A 43 -8.88 2.39 14.95
CA GLY A 43 -8.23 1.09 15.12
C GLY A 43 -9.10 -0.14 14.89
N LYS A 44 -10.32 0.02 14.42
CA LYS A 44 -11.14 -1.12 13.99
C LYS A 44 -10.53 -1.73 12.73
N ARG A 45 -10.42 -3.06 12.73
CA ARG A 45 -9.97 -3.79 11.55
C ARG A 45 -10.98 -3.61 10.42
N ASN A 46 -10.47 -3.33 9.22
CA ASN A 46 -11.31 -3.34 8.04
C ASN A 46 -11.52 -4.80 7.59
N ILE A 47 -12.76 -5.30 7.70
CA ILE A 47 -13.16 -6.66 7.33
C ILE A 47 -13.97 -6.68 6.03
N LYS A 48 -14.10 -5.54 5.36
CA LYS A 48 -14.78 -5.49 4.07
C LYS A 48 -13.99 -6.27 3.02
N ALA A 49 -14.70 -6.97 2.17
CA ALA A 49 -14.13 -7.71 1.06
C ALA A 49 -13.11 -8.82 1.44
N GLU A 50 -13.28 -9.48 2.60
CA GLU A 50 -12.39 -10.60 2.99
C GLU A 50 -12.38 -11.76 1.99
N LYS A 51 -13.47 -11.98 1.25
CA LYS A 51 -13.50 -12.99 0.18
C LYS A 51 -12.55 -12.65 -0.97
N GLU A 52 -12.44 -11.38 -1.26
CA GLU A 52 -11.66 -10.84 -2.37
C GLU A 52 -10.20 -10.61 -1.98
N VAL A 53 -9.97 -10.01 -0.81
CA VAL A 53 -8.63 -9.56 -0.39
C VAL A 53 -8.05 -10.32 0.80
N GLY A 54 -8.77 -11.28 1.35
CA GLY A 54 -8.35 -12.03 2.54
C GLY A 54 -8.26 -11.19 3.81
N SER A 55 -7.81 -11.83 4.85
CA SER A 55 -7.68 -11.25 6.20
C SER A 55 -6.25 -11.17 6.70
N LYS A 56 -5.33 -12.00 6.18
CA LYS A 56 -3.93 -12.05 6.60
C LYS A 56 -3.25 -10.71 6.42
N THR A 57 -2.50 -10.29 7.43
CA THR A 57 -1.67 -9.11 7.40
C THR A 57 -0.47 -9.36 8.29
N THR A 58 0.73 -9.30 7.72
CA THR A 58 1.99 -9.41 8.48
C THR A 58 2.65 -8.05 8.66
N THR A 59 2.44 -7.17 7.69
CA THR A 59 3.00 -5.81 7.68
C THR A 59 1.92 -4.79 7.35
N TRP A 60 1.82 -3.75 8.18
CA TRP A 60 0.98 -2.60 7.92
C TRP A 60 1.84 -1.43 7.45
N PHE A 61 1.57 -0.93 6.25
CA PHE A 61 2.25 0.22 5.69
C PHE A 61 1.37 1.46 5.82
N CYS A 62 1.83 2.45 6.60
CA CYS A 62 1.03 3.61 7.01
C CYS A 62 1.60 4.91 6.46
N SER A 63 0.70 5.84 6.11
CA SER A 63 1.03 7.26 5.94
C SER A 63 0.74 8.07 7.20
N ASP A 64 1.02 9.36 7.15
CA ASP A 64 0.75 10.35 8.20
C ASP A 64 -0.67 10.28 8.77
N LEU A 65 -1.64 10.00 7.90
CA LEU A 65 -3.06 9.91 8.27
C LEU A 65 -3.35 8.79 9.28
N MET A 66 -2.50 7.79 9.36
CA MET A 66 -2.69 6.61 10.21
C MET A 66 -1.70 6.53 11.37
N ILE A 67 -0.79 7.50 11.49
CA ILE A 67 0.31 7.44 12.47
C ILE A 67 -0.18 7.36 13.92
N ASP A 68 -1.20 8.13 14.28
CA ASP A 68 -1.74 8.09 15.63
C ASP A 68 -2.37 6.73 15.94
N THR A 69 -3.02 6.11 14.95
CA THR A 69 -3.55 4.76 15.08
C THR A 69 -2.41 3.74 15.24
N ALA A 70 -1.34 3.87 14.45
CA ALA A 70 -0.19 2.98 14.53
C ALA A 70 0.56 3.06 15.86
N LEU A 71 0.66 4.26 16.44
CA LEU A 71 1.38 4.50 17.69
C LEU A 71 0.58 4.14 18.94
N ASN A 72 -0.73 4.35 18.93
CA ASN A 72 -1.57 4.28 20.11
C ASN A 72 -2.34 2.96 20.27
N ILE A 73 -2.32 2.09 19.28
CA ILE A 73 -3.06 0.83 19.29
C ILE A 73 -2.10 -0.34 19.22
N THR A 74 -2.36 -1.36 20.04
CA THR A 74 -1.61 -2.61 20.02
C THR A 74 -2.04 -3.45 18.80
N HIS A 75 -1.06 -3.94 18.06
CA HIS A 75 -1.24 -4.77 16.85
C HIS A 75 -0.48 -6.11 17.02
N PRO A 76 -0.96 -7.02 17.90
CA PRO A 76 -0.24 -8.25 18.20
C PRO A 76 -0.11 -9.19 17.00
N GLU A 77 -1.00 -9.07 16.04
CA GLU A 77 -1.03 -9.86 14.81
C GLU A 77 0.01 -9.42 13.77
N LEU A 78 0.63 -8.24 13.94
CA LEU A 78 1.59 -7.71 13.00
C LEU A 78 3.03 -8.01 13.40
N SER A 79 3.80 -8.50 12.45
CA SER A 79 5.25 -8.60 12.60
C SER A 79 5.93 -7.23 12.47
N LYS A 80 5.36 -6.33 11.64
CA LYS A 80 5.95 -5.03 11.33
C LYS A 80 4.90 -3.97 11.00
N ILE A 81 5.19 -2.74 11.41
CA ILE A 81 4.50 -1.54 10.96
C ILE A 81 5.55 -0.63 10.32
N ILE A 82 5.29 -0.19 9.09
CA ILE A 82 6.16 0.73 8.36
C ILE A 82 5.43 2.04 8.22
N VAL A 83 6.08 3.12 8.59
CA VAL A 83 5.49 4.45 8.56
C VAL A 83 6.25 5.34 7.58
N TYR A 84 5.52 5.90 6.65
CA TYR A 84 6.00 6.91 5.71
C TYR A 84 5.37 8.27 6.03
N THR A 85 6.17 9.23 6.48
CA THR A 85 5.70 10.52 7.01
C THR A 85 6.47 11.70 6.45
N PRO A 86 6.31 12.06 5.17
CA PRO A 86 7.03 13.18 4.57
C PRO A 86 6.69 14.51 5.26
N ALA A 87 5.45 14.69 5.74
CA ALA A 87 5.01 15.91 6.39
C ALA A 87 5.52 16.10 7.83
N PHE A 88 5.92 15.01 8.51
CA PHE A 88 6.35 15.05 9.92
C PHE A 88 7.83 14.76 10.11
N LYS A 89 8.65 15.11 9.12
CA LYS A 89 10.11 14.88 9.08
C LYS A 89 10.83 15.19 10.40
N ASN A 90 10.40 16.27 11.08
CA ASN A 90 11.04 16.73 12.32
C ASN A 90 10.46 16.10 13.59
N ARG A 91 9.33 15.42 13.51
CA ARG A 91 8.64 14.87 14.68
C ARG A 91 9.13 13.47 15.05
N TYR A 92 9.55 12.73 14.04
CA TYR A 92 10.06 11.37 14.20
C TYR A 92 11.42 11.28 13.50
N PRO A 93 12.52 11.09 14.28
CA PRO A 93 13.86 10.96 13.71
C PRO A 93 13.93 9.81 12.70
N ASN A 94 14.67 10.02 11.62
CA ASN A 94 14.90 9.01 10.58
C ASN A 94 15.33 7.67 11.19
N GLY A 95 14.70 6.61 10.75
CA GLY A 95 15.06 5.26 11.16
C GLY A 95 14.76 4.92 12.63
N SER A 96 13.99 5.78 13.33
CA SER A 96 13.55 5.45 14.67
C SER A 96 12.74 4.15 14.65
N GLN A 97 13.13 3.21 15.50
CA GLN A 97 12.37 1.98 15.70
C GLN A 97 11.72 2.03 17.08
N LEU A 98 10.40 2.02 17.08
CA LEU A 98 9.61 1.91 18.28
C LEU A 98 8.89 0.56 18.27
N ARG A 99 9.34 -0.38 19.08
CA ARG A 99 8.80 -1.76 19.08
C ARG A 99 8.92 -2.39 17.69
N ASN A 100 7.77 -2.72 17.03
CA ASN A 100 7.71 -3.23 15.67
C ASN A 100 7.43 -2.14 14.61
N ILE A 101 7.59 -0.85 14.96
CA ILE A 101 7.36 0.28 14.07
C ILE A 101 8.70 0.75 13.49
N THR A 102 8.77 0.87 12.18
CA THR A 102 9.90 1.40 11.41
C THR A 102 9.47 2.64 10.66
N PHE A 103 10.16 3.74 10.82
CA PHE A 103 9.95 4.94 10.02
C PHE A 103 10.86 4.91 8.80
N LEU A 104 10.30 5.10 7.62
CA LEU A 104 11.11 5.20 6.39
C LEU A 104 11.96 6.48 6.41
N PRO A 105 13.15 6.44 5.80
CA PRO A 105 13.97 7.63 5.61
C PRO A 105 13.22 8.73 4.86
N ASN A 106 13.56 9.98 5.15
CA ASN A 106 12.88 11.15 4.56
C ASN A 106 13.19 11.35 3.07
N ASP A 107 14.32 10.83 2.60
CA ASP A 107 14.78 10.87 1.20
C ASP A 107 14.21 9.75 0.33
N TYR A 108 13.37 8.87 0.92
CA TYR A 108 12.80 7.75 0.19
C TYR A 108 11.97 8.18 -1.02
N GLU A 109 11.29 9.30 -0.89
CA GLU A 109 10.53 9.92 -1.97
C GLU A 109 11.43 10.45 -3.09
N ASP A 110 12.59 11.00 -2.73
CA ASP A 110 13.55 11.49 -3.72
C ASP A 110 14.10 10.33 -4.57
N ALA A 111 14.30 9.15 -3.99
CA ALA A 111 14.68 7.95 -4.71
C ALA A 111 13.57 7.50 -5.70
N ILE A 112 12.30 7.54 -5.29
CA ILE A 112 11.16 7.24 -6.18
C ILE A 112 11.10 8.25 -7.33
N ASN A 113 11.30 9.54 -7.05
CA ASN A 113 11.28 10.60 -8.07
C ASN A 113 12.46 10.55 -9.06
N GLN A 114 13.51 9.76 -8.79
CA GLN A 114 14.55 9.46 -9.77
C GLN A 114 14.07 8.44 -10.82
N ILE A 115 13.09 7.62 -10.50
CA ILE A 115 12.52 6.63 -11.43
C ILE A 115 11.43 7.29 -12.28
N VAL A 116 10.45 7.93 -11.62
CA VAL A 116 9.35 8.66 -12.27
C VAL A 116 9.08 9.95 -11.49
N THR A 117 8.93 11.06 -12.21
CA THR A 117 8.64 12.34 -11.59
C THR A 117 7.17 12.45 -11.20
N PHE A 118 6.92 12.60 -9.91
CA PHE A 118 5.58 12.83 -9.35
C PHE A 118 5.24 14.30 -9.15
N LYS A 119 6.22 15.19 -9.09
CA LYS A 119 6.04 16.63 -8.85
C LYS A 119 5.12 17.30 -9.89
N PRO A 120 4.25 18.23 -9.48
CA PRO A 120 4.13 18.83 -8.13
C PRO A 120 3.35 18.00 -7.13
N GLN A 121 2.84 16.85 -7.50
CA GLN A 121 2.12 15.91 -6.66
C GLN A 121 3.08 14.98 -5.91
N TRP A 122 2.53 14.07 -5.11
CA TRP A 122 3.27 13.11 -4.29
C TRP A 122 2.97 11.69 -4.74
N PRO A 123 3.92 10.75 -4.65
CA PRO A 123 3.61 9.34 -4.82
C PRO A 123 2.61 8.91 -3.73
N SER A 124 1.66 8.06 -4.10
CA SER A 124 0.74 7.51 -3.10
C SER A 124 1.47 6.58 -2.15
N THR A 125 0.89 6.35 -0.98
CA THR A 125 1.41 5.37 -0.02
C THR A 125 1.56 3.98 -0.65
N GLY A 126 0.73 3.64 -1.63
CA GLY A 126 0.84 2.40 -2.40
C GLY A 126 2.13 2.31 -3.20
N ILE A 127 2.49 3.37 -3.91
CA ILE A 127 3.74 3.46 -4.67
C ILE A 127 4.96 3.38 -3.75
N VAL A 128 4.92 4.07 -2.62
CA VAL A 128 6.02 4.01 -1.62
C VAL A 128 6.15 2.60 -1.04
N ALA A 129 5.04 1.94 -0.73
CA ALA A 129 5.05 0.56 -0.25
C ALA A 129 5.59 -0.42 -1.30
N LEU A 130 5.28 -0.20 -2.58
CA LEU A 130 5.80 -1.02 -3.68
C LEU A 130 7.31 -0.82 -3.85
N ALA A 131 7.80 0.42 -3.83
CA ALA A 131 9.23 0.71 -3.89
C ALA A 131 9.98 0.03 -2.74
N TYR A 132 9.47 0.15 -1.50
CA TYR A 132 10.01 -0.56 -0.34
C TYR A 132 10.05 -2.08 -0.54
N ALA A 133 8.99 -2.65 -1.10
CA ALA A 133 8.93 -4.10 -1.31
C ALA A 133 9.93 -4.59 -2.36
N ILE A 134 10.13 -3.84 -3.44
CA ILE A 134 11.12 -4.16 -4.49
C ILE A 134 12.54 -4.22 -3.91
N GLU A 135 12.88 -3.36 -2.96
CA GLU A 135 14.19 -3.38 -2.29
C GLU A 135 14.33 -4.49 -1.25
N THR A 136 13.21 -4.99 -0.72
CA THR A 136 13.23 -5.89 0.44
C THR A 136 13.01 -7.36 0.08
N TYR A 137 12.32 -7.63 -1.04
CA TYR A 137 11.86 -8.96 -1.44
C TYR A 137 12.34 -9.33 -2.84
N ASP A 138 12.53 -10.62 -3.08
CA ASP A 138 12.96 -11.15 -4.38
C ASP A 138 11.81 -11.21 -5.40
N GLU A 139 10.58 -11.32 -4.93
CA GLU A 139 9.37 -11.33 -5.75
C GLU A 139 8.24 -10.58 -5.05
N VAL A 140 7.59 -9.69 -5.79
CA VAL A 140 6.49 -8.86 -5.30
C VAL A 140 5.23 -9.13 -6.11
N LEU A 141 4.17 -9.55 -5.45
CA LEU A 141 2.83 -9.67 -6.04
C LEU A 141 1.98 -8.49 -5.63
N ILE A 142 1.29 -7.88 -6.57
CA ILE A 142 0.41 -6.74 -6.32
C ILE A 142 -1.05 -7.06 -6.66
N HIS A 143 -1.97 -6.53 -5.84
CA HIS A 143 -3.41 -6.65 -6.03
C HIS A 143 -4.08 -5.34 -5.63
N GLY A 144 -4.97 -4.80 -6.48
CA GLY A 144 -5.66 -3.54 -6.20
C GLY A 144 -4.81 -2.29 -6.39
N PHE A 145 -3.90 -2.29 -7.36
CA PHE A 145 -3.08 -1.13 -7.77
C PHE A 145 -3.68 -0.51 -9.04
N ASP A 146 -4.68 0.34 -8.89
CA ASP A 146 -5.46 0.89 -9.99
C ASP A 146 -4.94 2.23 -10.48
N ALA A 147 -3.90 2.79 -9.86
CA ALA A 147 -3.36 4.11 -10.17
C ALA A 147 -4.47 5.18 -10.28
N TYR A 148 -5.46 5.12 -9.40
CA TYR A 148 -6.64 6.00 -9.40
C TYR A 148 -7.42 5.99 -10.73
N ASP A 149 -7.60 4.82 -11.35
CA ASP A 149 -8.36 4.69 -12.58
C ASP A 149 -9.83 5.06 -12.35
N PHE A 150 -10.26 6.15 -13.01
CA PHE A 150 -11.62 6.70 -12.89
C PHE A 150 -12.74 5.85 -13.54
N LYS A 151 -12.41 4.66 -14.05
CA LYS A 151 -13.44 3.71 -14.51
C LYS A 151 -14.32 3.21 -13.36
N TYR A 152 -13.80 3.24 -12.12
CA TYR A 152 -14.54 2.83 -10.92
C TYR A 152 -15.30 3.99 -10.29
N ASP A 153 -16.43 3.69 -9.66
CA ASP A 153 -17.24 4.69 -8.95
C ASP A 153 -16.66 5.10 -7.59
N THR A 154 -15.76 4.30 -7.03
CA THR A 154 -15.07 4.58 -5.78
C THR A 154 -13.56 4.64 -6.00
N LEU A 155 -12.81 5.32 -5.11
CA LEU A 155 -11.35 5.31 -5.12
C LEU A 155 -10.76 4.09 -4.41
N HIS A 156 -11.48 3.58 -3.42
CA HIS A 156 -11.02 2.48 -2.59
C HIS A 156 -12.11 1.41 -2.44
N PHE A 157 -11.71 0.14 -2.39
CA PHE A 157 -12.62 -0.99 -2.31
C PHE A 157 -13.51 -1.00 -1.06
N PHE A 158 -13.12 -0.31 0.00
CA PHE A 158 -13.85 -0.23 1.26
C PHE A 158 -14.80 0.97 1.37
N GLU A 159 -14.88 1.82 0.36
CA GLU A 159 -15.74 3.00 0.36
C GLU A 159 -17.17 2.65 -0.07
N ASP A 160 -18.15 3.12 0.71
CA ASP A 160 -19.58 2.93 0.41
C ASP A 160 -20.19 4.07 -0.40
N ARG A 161 -19.40 5.11 -0.71
CA ARG A 161 -19.89 6.32 -1.38
C ARG A 161 -19.18 6.53 -2.71
N PRO A 162 -19.92 7.04 -3.73
CA PRO A 162 -19.31 7.44 -4.98
C PRO A 162 -18.14 8.39 -4.75
N ASN A 163 -17.12 8.21 -5.56
CA ASN A 163 -15.91 9.00 -5.51
C ASN A 163 -16.20 10.50 -5.70
N LYS A 164 -16.10 11.27 -4.63
CA LYS A 164 -16.24 12.73 -4.66
C LYS A 164 -15.21 13.40 -5.58
N TYR A 165 -14.07 12.75 -5.79
CA TYR A 165 -12.94 13.25 -6.59
C TYR A 165 -13.11 12.98 -8.08
N LYS A 166 -14.09 12.17 -8.50
CA LYS A 166 -14.40 11.96 -9.93
C LYS A 166 -14.67 13.29 -10.66
N PHE A 167 -15.06 14.33 -9.91
CA PHE A 167 -15.34 15.67 -10.39
C PHE A 167 -14.36 16.73 -9.88
N SER A 168 -13.41 16.38 -9.05
CA SER A 168 -12.40 17.28 -8.50
C SER A 168 -11.11 17.12 -9.28
N LYS A 169 -10.58 18.22 -9.83
CA LYS A 169 -9.24 18.25 -10.46
C LYS A 169 -8.10 18.18 -9.45
N THR A 170 -8.39 18.09 -8.16
CA THR A 170 -7.41 18.10 -7.06
C THR A 170 -7.30 16.71 -6.47
N ILE A 171 -6.69 15.78 -7.18
CA ILE A 171 -6.13 14.58 -6.58
C ILE A 171 -4.69 14.93 -6.22
N ASP A 172 -4.28 14.67 -4.98
CA ASP A 172 -2.93 14.91 -4.49
C ASP A 172 -1.89 13.97 -5.14
N HIS A 173 -2.36 13.02 -5.95
CA HIS A 173 -1.55 12.00 -6.61
C HIS A 173 -1.69 12.07 -8.14
N SER A 174 -0.58 11.82 -8.85
CA SER A 174 -0.54 11.78 -10.31
C SER A 174 -0.90 10.39 -10.82
N CYS A 175 -2.12 10.23 -11.33
CA CYS A 175 -2.54 8.97 -11.98
C CYS A 175 -1.59 8.55 -13.11
N THR A 176 -1.10 9.50 -13.91
CA THR A 176 -0.18 9.22 -15.01
C THR A 176 1.16 8.72 -14.49
N SER A 177 1.75 9.42 -13.52
CA SER A 177 3.03 9.01 -12.94
C SER A 177 2.93 7.68 -12.19
N GLU A 178 1.81 7.40 -11.54
CA GLU A 178 1.59 6.08 -10.91
C GLU A 178 1.50 4.95 -11.92
N LYS A 179 0.80 5.16 -13.04
CA LYS A 179 0.73 4.16 -14.13
C LYS A 179 2.10 3.93 -14.76
N GLU A 180 2.85 5.00 -15.00
CA GLU A 180 4.22 4.92 -15.53
C GLU A 180 5.13 4.15 -14.58
N PHE A 181 5.11 4.48 -13.28
CA PHE A 181 5.89 3.77 -12.26
C PHE A 181 5.54 2.27 -12.23
N LEU A 182 4.25 1.93 -12.19
CA LEU A 182 3.79 0.53 -12.19
C LEU A 182 4.29 -0.22 -13.43
N SER A 183 4.22 0.39 -14.63
CA SER A 183 4.73 -0.22 -15.86
C SER A 183 6.24 -0.49 -15.78
N LEU A 184 7.01 0.53 -15.40
CA LEU A 184 8.46 0.43 -15.30
C LEU A 184 8.91 -0.62 -14.29
N VAL A 185 8.27 -0.72 -13.12
CA VAL A 185 8.68 -1.72 -12.13
C VAL A 185 8.28 -3.13 -12.53
N GLN A 186 7.18 -3.31 -13.25
CA GLN A 186 6.79 -4.62 -13.79
C GLN A 186 7.70 -5.07 -14.94
N GLU A 187 8.26 -4.16 -15.71
CA GLU A 187 9.22 -4.44 -16.79
C GLU A 187 10.62 -4.76 -16.28
N ASN A 188 11.07 -4.09 -15.22
CA ASN A 188 12.47 -4.12 -14.79
C ASN A 188 12.73 -4.93 -13.51
N TYR A 189 11.68 -5.28 -12.76
CA TYR A 189 11.77 -6.01 -11.50
C TYR A 189 10.81 -7.20 -11.51
N ASN A 190 10.99 -8.13 -10.57
CA ASN A 190 10.09 -9.28 -10.41
C ASN A 190 8.79 -8.88 -9.69
N VAL A 191 8.03 -7.99 -10.32
CA VAL A 191 6.72 -7.50 -9.86
C VAL A 191 5.64 -8.04 -10.78
N LYS A 192 4.64 -8.75 -10.24
CA LYS A 192 3.56 -9.37 -11.00
C LYS A 192 2.19 -9.02 -10.41
N GLN A 193 1.19 -8.98 -11.27
CA GLN A 193 -0.19 -8.94 -10.81
C GLN A 193 -0.56 -10.29 -10.18
N LEU A 194 -1.24 -10.28 -9.02
CA LEU A 194 -1.66 -11.51 -8.34
C LEU A 194 -2.53 -12.39 -9.24
N LYS A 195 -3.41 -11.79 -10.05
CA LYS A 195 -4.30 -12.49 -11.00
C LYS A 195 -3.58 -13.30 -12.09
N ASP A 196 -2.30 -13.00 -12.34
CA ASP A 196 -1.50 -13.67 -13.36
C ASP A 196 -0.74 -14.89 -12.77
N VAL A 197 -0.84 -15.10 -11.45
CA VAL A 197 -0.09 -16.12 -10.70
C VAL A 197 -0.99 -17.16 -10.03
N ILE A 198 -2.27 -16.80 -9.78
CA ILE A 198 -3.25 -17.67 -9.09
C ILE A 198 -4.34 -18.15 -10.05
#